data_3fae78c4bc672e38db39bd7cbb13eaec
#
_entry.id   3fae78c4bc672e38db39bd7cbb13eaec
#
_cell.length_a   1.000
_cell.length_b   1.000
_cell.length_c   1.000
_cell.angle_alpha   90.00
_cell.angle_beta   90.00
_cell.angle_gamma   90.00
#
_symmetry.space_group_name_H-M   'P 1'
#
loop_
_entity.id
_entity.type
_entity.pdbx_description
1 polymer ?
#
loop_
_entity_poly.entity_id
_entity_poly.type
_entity_poly.pdbx_seq_one_letter_code
_entity_poly.pdbx_strand_id
1 'polypeptide(L)'
;MELRHLRYFLAVCEEMNFTKAAEKLMIAQPPLSRQIKDLEEELGAELFTRAHHSLKLTDEGVLFRQYAQRIVSMAEKSIVDIHEMHSGLQGTLYISGVEGKAPQLISSWVSAFSEKYPNVQYNIWNGNSDEVVNRIRKGLSDIAVIMEPFDPQGMHSISVYSEPWIAMFS
;
A
#
# COMPACT_ATOMS: atom_id res chain seq x y z
N MET A 1 19.68 -3.59 -8.73
CA MET A 1 18.28 -3.09 -8.69
C MET A 1 18.22 -1.75 -7.97
N GLU A 2 17.64 -0.71 -8.56
CA GLU A 2 17.47 0.64 -8.01
C GLU A 2 15.99 0.95 -7.77
N LEU A 3 15.68 1.86 -6.85
CA LEU A 3 14.30 2.28 -6.57
C LEU A 3 13.58 2.84 -7.81
N ARG A 4 14.34 3.45 -8.72
CA ARG A 4 13.84 3.95 -10.01
C ARG A 4 13.30 2.81 -10.88
N HIS A 5 13.96 1.66 -10.93
CA HIS A 5 13.49 0.50 -11.70
C HIS A 5 12.16 -0.02 -11.16
N LEU A 6 11.98 -0.01 -9.83
CA LEU A 6 10.71 -0.40 -9.19
C LEU A 6 9.57 0.57 -9.58
N ARG A 7 9.83 1.88 -9.56
CA ARG A 7 8.83 2.88 -10.00
C ARG A 7 8.47 2.73 -11.47
N TYR A 8 9.44 2.44 -12.33
CA TYR A 8 9.22 2.19 -13.75
C TYR A 8 8.36 0.95 -13.97
N PHE A 9 8.70 -0.14 -13.28
CA PHE A 9 7.94 -1.37 -13.32
C PHE A 9 6.49 -1.15 -12.86
N LEU A 10 6.29 -0.45 -11.74
CA LEU A 10 4.95 -0.16 -11.21
C LEU A 10 4.13 0.70 -12.18
N ALA A 11 4.73 1.68 -12.83
CA ALA A 11 4.06 2.49 -13.84
C ALA A 11 3.62 1.65 -15.05
N VAL A 12 4.45 0.69 -15.49
CA VAL A 12 4.05 -0.25 -16.57
C VAL A 12 2.94 -1.17 -16.09
N CYS A 13 2.94 -1.64 -14.83
CA CYS A 13 1.87 -2.44 -14.25
C CYS A 13 0.53 -1.70 -14.17
N GLU A 14 0.56 -0.41 -13.96
CA GLU A 14 -0.63 0.44 -13.85
C GLU A 14 -1.27 0.69 -15.22
N GLU A 15 -0.45 1.05 -16.19
CA GLU A 15 -0.91 1.39 -17.54
C GLU A 15 -1.10 0.16 -18.44
N MET A 16 -0.51 -0.98 -18.11
CA MET A 16 -0.41 -2.17 -18.95
C MET A 16 -0.03 -1.84 -20.40
N ASN A 17 0.77 -0.78 -20.58
CA ASN A 17 1.21 -0.24 -21.85
C ASN A 17 2.50 0.57 -21.66
N PHE A 18 3.58 0.16 -22.32
CA PHE A 18 4.89 0.83 -22.19
C PHE A 18 4.88 2.28 -22.67
N THR A 19 4.13 2.59 -23.72
CA THR A 19 4.05 3.96 -24.26
C THR A 19 3.35 4.90 -23.27
N LYS A 20 2.18 4.49 -22.76
CA LYS A 20 1.44 5.27 -21.75
C LYS A 20 2.22 5.41 -20.44
N ALA A 21 2.88 4.34 -20.00
CA ALA A 21 3.74 4.40 -18.82
C ALA A 21 4.91 5.38 -19.02
N ALA A 22 5.53 5.38 -20.17
CA ALA A 22 6.60 6.33 -20.50
C ALA A 22 6.11 7.78 -20.51
N GLU A 23 4.94 8.04 -21.11
CA GLU A 23 4.28 9.35 -21.08
C GLU A 23 4.01 9.81 -19.64
N LYS A 24 3.45 8.95 -18.80
CA LYS A 24 3.20 9.22 -17.37
C LYS A 24 4.48 9.55 -16.61
N LEU A 25 5.56 8.85 -16.92
CA LEU A 25 6.88 9.07 -16.32
C LEU A 25 7.66 10.25 -16.95
N MET A 26 7.11 10.88 -17.99
CA MET A 26 7.75 11.95 -18.76
C MET A 26 9.12 11.55 -19.34
N ILE A 27 9.23 10.31 -19.83
CA ILE A 27 10.42 9.79 -20.49
C ILE A 27 10.07 9.17 -21.85
N ALA A 28 11.07 8.90 -22.68
CA ALA A 28 10.86 8.16 -23.93
C ALA A 28 10.63 6.65 -23.64
N GLN A 29 9.83 5.99 -24.49
CA GLN A 29 9.52 4.57 -24.34
C GLN A 29 10.75 3.63 -24.47
N PRO A 30 11.73 3.87 -25.40
CA PRO A 30 12.87 2.97 -25.54
C PRO A 30 13.72 2.82 -24.26
N PRO A 31 14.09 3.90 -23.53
CA PRO A 31 14.79 3.76 -22.25
C PRO A 31 13.96 3.04 -21.19
N LEU A 32 12.63 3.26 -21.12
CA LEU A 32 11.78 2.53 -20.19
C LEU A 32 11.82 1.02 -20.45
N SER A 33 11.64 0.61 -21.72
CA SER A 33 11.71 -0.80 -22.10
C SER A 33 13.06 -1.44 -21.77
N ARG A 34 14.17 -0.71 -22.00
CA ARG A 34 15.50 -1.20 -21.64
C ARG A 34 15.63 -1.40 -20.13
N GLN A 35 15.21 -0.44 -19.33
CA GLN A 35 15.30 -0.55 -17.86
C GLN A 35 14.44 -1.69 -17.29
N ILE A 36 13.28 -1.97 -17.89
CA ILE A 36 12.48 -3.15 -17.50
C ILE A 36 13.20 -4.43 -17.88
N LYS A 37 13.79 -4.50 -19.07
CA LYS A 37 14.55 -5.68 -19.50
C LYS A 37 15.78 -5.92 -18.61
N ASP A 38 16.53 -4.87 -18.26
CA ASP A 38 17.69 -4.95 -17.37
C ASP A 38 17.23 -5.46 -15.97
N LEU A 39 16.05 -5.04 -15.50
CA LEU A 39 15.45 -5.53 -14.26
C LEU A 39 15.06 -7.02 -14.34
N GLU A 40 14.46 -7.47 -15.44
CA GLU A 40 14.11 -8.86 -15.69
C GLU A 40 15.38 -9.76 -15.77
N GLU A 41 16.43 -9.29 -16.41
CA GLU A 41 17.73 -9.95 -16.45
C GLU A 41 18.37 -10.07 -15.06
N GLU A 42 18.31 -9.02 -14.25
CA GLU A 42 18.81 -9.03 -12.87
C GLU A 42 18.05 -10.01 -11.97
N LEU A 43 16.73 -10.12 -12.16
CA LEU A 43 15.86 -11.01 -11.41
C LEU A 43 15.91 -12.47 -11.94
N GLY A 44 16.40 -12.69 -13.16
CA GLY A 44 16.41 -13.97 -13.81
C GLY A 44 15.01 -14.46 -14.19
N ALA A 45 14.04 -13.57 -14.35
CA ALA A 45 12.64 -13.89 -14.64
C ALA A 45 11.99 -12.81 -15.49
N GLU A 46 11.13 -13.20 -16.43
CA GLU A 46 10.27 -12.28 -17.15
C GLU A 46 9.12 -11.82 -16.24
N LEU A 47 8.90 -10.51 -16.15
CA LEU A 47 7.83 -9.91 -15.37
C LEU A 47 6.59 -9.64 -16.21
N PHE A 48 6.79 -9.47 -17.52
CA PHE A 48 5.71 -9.21 -18.48
C PHE A 48 5.75 -10.21 -19.62
N THR A 49 4.59 -10.62 -20.10
CA THR A 49 4.42 -11.39 -21.33
C THR A 49 3.53 -10.65 -22.32
N ARG A 50 3.78 -10.85 -23.61
CA ARG A 50 2.94 -10.32 -24.69
C ARG A 50 2.06 -11.45 -25.24
N ALA A 51 0.76 -11.35 -25.01
CA ALA A 51 -0.21 -12.29 -25.56
C ALA A 51 -1.19 -11.54 -26.47
N HIS A 52 -1.27 -11.90 -27.74
CA HIS A 52 -2.26 -11.39 -28.71
C HIS A 52 -2.46 -9.87 -28.66
N HIS A 53 -1.36 -9.08 -28.77
CA HIS A 53 -1.37 -7.59 -28.70
C HIS A 53 -1.69 -6.97 -27.34
N SER A 54 -1.75 -7.75 -26.26
CA SER A 54 -1.90 -7.23 -24.90
C SER A 54 -0.66 -7.54 -24.05
N LEU A 55 -0.30 -6.59 -23.19
CA LEU A 55 0.71 -6.80 -22.16
C LEU A 55 0.03 -7.45 -20.95
N LYS A 56 0.66 -8.46 -20.35
CA LYS A 56 0.18 -9.12 -19.13
C LYS A 56 1.33 -9.34 -18.17
N LEU A 57 1.06 -9.34 -16.87
CA LEU A 57 2.02 -9.80 -15.88
C LEU A 57 2.16 -11.33 -15.93
N THR A 58 3.37 -11.80 -15.71
CA THR A 58 3.64 -13.21 -15.36
C THR A 58 3.30 -13.44 -13.88
N ASP A 59 3.34 -14.67 -13.41
CA ASP A 59 3.18 -14.99 -11.99
C ASP A 59 4.31 -14.34 -11.16
N GLU A 60 5.53 -14.36 -11.68
CA GLU A 60 6.69 -13.66 -11.12
C GLU A 60 6.46 -12.14 -11.10
N GLY A 61 5.89 -11.58 -12.17
CA GLY A 61 5.52 -10.16 -12.25
C GLY A 61 4.46 -9.77 -11.21
N VAL A 62 3.46 -10.62 -10.98
CA VAL A 62 2.44 -10.40 -9.93
C VAL A 62 3.08 -10.40 -8.55
N LEU A 63 3.93 -11.38 -8.26
CA LEU A 63 4.67 -11.46 -7.00
C LEU A 63 5.59 -10.25 -6.82
N PHE A 64 6.38 -9.94 -7.85
CA PHE A 64 7.31 -8.81 -7.81
C PHE A 64 6.61 -7.46 -7.64
N ARG A 65 5.43 -7.27 -8.22
CA ARG A 65 4.61 -6.07 -8.03
C ARG A 65 4.30 -5.81 -6.56
N GLN A 66 3.99 -6.86 -5.79
CA GLN A 66 3.73 -6.72 -4.35
C GLN A 66 4.97 -6.23 -3.60
N TYR A 67 6.14 -6.80 -3.90
CA TYR A 67 7.40 -6.37 -3.29
C TYR A 67 7.78 -4.95 -3.72
N ALA A 68 7.69 -4.63 -5.00
CA ALA A 68 8.01 -3.32 -5.53
C ALA A 68 7.16 -2.22 -4.87
N GLN A 69 5.85 -2.45 -4.71
CA GLN A 69 4.95 -1.53 -4.00
C GLN A 69 5.39 -1.30 -2.56
N ARG A 70 5.74 -2.37 -1.82
CA ARG A 70 6.19 -2.27 -0.43
C ARG A 70 7.50 -1.49 -0.31
N ILE A 71 8.47 -1.79 -1.17
CA ILE A 71 9.79 -1.14 -1.15
C ILE A 71 9.64 0.35 -1.45
N VAL A 72 8.89 0.72 -2.49
CA VAL A 72 8.66 2.12 -2.86
C VAL A 72 7.94 2.86 -1.73
N SER A 73 6.86 2.30 -1.18
CA SER A 73 6.13 2.90 -0.06
C SER A 73 7.01 3.07 1.18
N MET A 74 7.84 2.08 1.50
CA MET A 74 8.75 2.16 2.65
C MET A 74 9.83 3.24 2.45
N ALA A 75 10.37 3.35 1.23
CA ALA A 75 11.34 4.40 0.91
C ALA A 75 10.72 5.80 1.00
N GLU A 76 9.50 5.97 0.52
CA GLU A 76 8.77 7.25 0.62
C GLU A 76 8.44 7.59 2.07
N LYS A 77 7.98 6.61 2.84
CA LYS A 77 7.73 6.79 4.27
C LYS A 77 8.99 7.17 5.04
N SER A 78 10.14 6.54 4.74
CA SER A 78 11.39 6.87 5.44
C SER A 78 11.82 8.33 5.27
N ILE A 79 11.55 8.93 4.11
CA ILE A 79 11.83 10.35 3.87
C ILE A 79 10.94 11.23 4.76
N VAL A 80 9.65 10.89 4.83
CA VAL A 80 8.69 11.59 5.67
C VAL A 80 9.08 11.48 7.13
N ASP A 81 9.34 10.27 7.62
CA ASP A 81 9.70 9.99 9.02
C ASP A 81 10.96 10.77 9.45
N ILE A 82 11.97 10.85 8.57
CA ILE A 82 13.20 11.62 8.84
C ILE A 82 12.92 13.13 8.91
N HIS A 83 12.12 13.66 8.02
CA HIS A 83 11.71 15.07 8.08
C HIS A 83 10.96 15.39 9.37
N GLU A 84 10.14 14.44 9.84
CA GLU A 84 9.34 14.57 11.04
C GLU A 84 10.13 14.46 12.34
N MET A 85 11.21 13.68 12.38
CA MET A 85 12.11 13.58 13.55
C MET A 85 12.68 14.92 14.00
N HIS A 86 12.79 15.91 13.09
CA HIS A 86 13.35 17.23 13.41
C HIS A 86 12.32 18.22 13.99
N SER A 87 11.04 17.86 14.01
CA SER A 87 9.94 18.77 14.35
C SER A 87 9.13 18.37 15.60
N GLY A 88 9.60 17.37 16.37
CA GLY A 88 8.88 16.80 17.51
C GLY A 88 7.83 15.77 17.06
N LEU A 89 6.88 15.40 17.94
CA LEU A 89 5.78 14.50 17.57
C LEU A 89 4.84 15.17 16.56
N GLN A 90 5.25 15.18 15.32
CA GLN A 90 4.51 15.62 14.14
C GLN A 90 4.51 14.50 13.13
N GLY A 91 3.61 14.55 12.17
CA GLY A 91 3.58 13.59 11.09
C GLY A 91 2.17 13.15 10.72
N THR A 92 2.06 12.26 9.73
CA THR A 92 0.77 11.74 9.30
C THR A 92 0.64 10.28 9.70
N LEU A 93 -0.35 9.99 10.54
CA LEU A 93 -0.73 8.64 10.90
C LEU A 93 -1.76 8.11 9.90
N TYR A 94 -1.41 7.05 9.18
CA TYR A 94 -2.28 6.40 8.21
C TYR A 94 -3.07 5.29 8.90
N ILE A 95 -4.39 5.45 8.97
CA ILE A 95 -5.29 4.52 9.66
C ILE A 95 -6.27 3.95 8.65
N SER A 96 -6.43 2.63 8.64
CA SER A 96 -7.50 1.96 7.89
C SER A 96 -8.51 1.35 8.82
N GLY A 97 -9.79 1.41 8.47
CA GLY A 97 -10.87 0.78 9.23
C GLY A 97 -11.87 0.05 8.34
N VAL A 98 -12.39 -1.06 8.84
CA VAL A 98 -13.55 -1.69 8.22
C VAL A 98 -14.81 -0.85 8.43
N GLU A 99 -15.78 -1.01 7.55
CA GLU A 99 -17.09 -0.41 7.73
C GLU A 99 -17.76 -0.88 9.04
N GLY A 100 -18.74 -0.13 9.53
CA GLY A 100 -19.47 -0.44 10.77
C GLY A 100 -18.98 0.36 11.97
N LYS A 101 -18.46 -0.29 13.01
CA LYS A 101 -18.03 0.35 14.27
C LYS A 101 -16.62 0.97 14.23
N ALA A 102 -15.75 0.49 13.35
CA ALA A 102 -14.37 0.94 13.31
C ALA A 102 -14.25 2.47 13.10
N PRO A 103 -15.02 3.15 12.24
CA PRO A 103 -14.95 4.59 12.09
C PRO A 103 -15.24 5.37 13.38
N GLN A 104 -16.17 4.89 14.22
CA GLN A 104 -16.49 5.53 15.51
C GLN A 104 -15.34 5.37 16.51
N LEU A 105 -14.76 4.17 16.60
CA LEU A 105 -13.60 3.90 17.45
C LEU A 105 -12.40 4.74 17.02
N ILE A 106 -12.08 4.75 15.73
CA ILE A 106 -10.99 5.55 15.17
C ILE A 106 -11.20 7.04 15.48
N SER A 107 -12.41 7.54 15.27
CA SER A 107 -12.73 8.96 15.55
C SER A 107 -12.53 9.32 17.02
N SER A 108 -12.95 8.45 17.94
CA SER A 108 -12.76 8.69 19.38
C SER A 108 -11.29 8.69 19.79
N TRP A 109 -10.49 7.75 19.25
CA TRP A 109 -9.05 7.69 19.52
C TRP A 109 -8.29 8.87 18.92
N VAL A 110 -8.62 9.25 17.68
CA VAL A 110 -8.03 10.41 17.01
C VAL A 110 -8.35 11.69 17.78
N SER A 111 -9.59 11.86 18.25
CA SER A 111 -9.97 13.03 19.06
C SER A 111 -9.13 13.12 20.34
N ALA A 112 -9.06 12.03 21.10
CA ALA A 112 -8.28 12.01 22.35
C ALA A 112 -6.76 12.18 22.12
N PHE A 113 -6.24 11.63 21.03
CA PHE A 113 -4.82 11.72 20.71
C PHE A 113 -4.44 13.11 20.20
N SER A 114 -5.30 13.78 19.42
CA SER A 114 -5.07 15.11 18.88
C SER A 114 -5.06 16.20 19.95
N GLU A 115 -5.77 16.02 21.06
CA GLU A 115 -5.68 16.93 22.22
C GLU A 115 -4.27 16.95 22.82
N LYS A 116 -3.60 15.79 22.83
CA LYS A 116 -2.25 15.66 23.39
C LYS A 116 -1.16 15.97 22.37
N TYR A 117 -1.42 15.69 21.09
CA TYR A 117 -0.45 15.82 19.99
C TYR A 117 -1.07 16.60 18.81
N PRO A 118 -1.28 17.91 18.93
CA PRO A 118 -2.02 18.72 17.96
C PRO A 118 -1.35 18.84 16.59
N ASN A 119 -0.06 18.53 16.49
CA ASN A 119 0.68 18.62 15.24
C ASN A 119 0.67 17.30 14.44
N VAL A 120 0.05 16.22 14.93
CA VAL A 120 -0.11 14.96 14.21
C VAL A 120 -1.29 15.08 13.25
N GLN A 121 -1.05 14.77 11.99
CA GLN A 121 -2.08 14.67 10.96
C GLN A 121 -2.59 13.23 10.86
N TYR A 122 -3.80 13.06 10.34
CA TYR A 122 -4.41 11.75 10.19
C TYR A 122 -4.92 11.55 8.77
N ASN A 123 -4.54 10.43 8.17
CA ASN A 123 -5.11 9.97 6.92
C ASN A 123 -5.95 8.72 7.23
N ILE A 124 -7.28 8.88 7.20
CA ILE A 124 -8.21 7.80 7.56
C ILE A 124 -8.85 7.27 6.29
N TRP A 125 -8.75 5.96 6.10
CA TRP A 125 -9.33 5.25 4.98
C TRP A 125 -10.25 4.14 5.48
N ASN A 126 -11.42 3.97 4.85
CA ASN A 126 -12.39 2.92 5.19
C ASN A 126 -12.66 2.04 3.96
N GLY A 127 -12.88 0.76 4.21
CA GLY A 127 -13.21 -0.21 3.19
C GLY A 127 -13.62 -1.56 3.79
N ASN A 128 -13.75 -2.58 2.95
CA ASN A 128 -14.03 -3.93 3.40
C ASN A 128 -12.80 -4.58 4.07
N SER A 129 -13.01 -5.72 4.74
CA SER A 129 -11.95 -6.41 5.51
C SER A 129 -10.73 -6.77 4.65
N ASP A 130 -10.94 -7.27 3.44
CA ASP A 130 -9.85 -7.69 2.55
C ASP A 130 -8.99 -6.49 2.11
N GLU A 131 -9.64 -5.38 1.80
CA GLU A 131 -8.96 -4.15 1.42
C GLU A 131 -8.16 -3.57 2.59
N VAL A 132 -8.71 -3.56 3.81
CA VAL A 132 -8.04 -3.08 5.02
C VAL A 132 -6.82 -3.94 5.33
N VAL A 133 -6.97 -5.28 5.32
CA VAL A 133 -5.84 -6.23 5.51
C VAL A 133 -4.77 -6.03 4.43
N ASN A 134 -5.18 -5.82 3.19
CA ASN A 134 -4.25 -5.61 2.09
C ASN A 134 -3.48 -4.29 2.23
N ARG A 135 -4.12 -3.22 2.72
CA ARG A 135 -3.47 -1.93 2.96
C ARG A 135 -2.40 -2.01 4.04
N ILE A 136 -2.70 -2.65 5.18
CA ILE A 136 -1.71 -2.79 6.26
C ILE A 136 -0.54 -3.68 5.81
N ARG A 137 -0.79 -4.76 5.06
CA ARG A 137 0.25 -5.63 4.49
C ARG A 137 1.15 -4.91 3.48
N LYS A 138 0.61 -3.95 2.75
CA LYS A 138 1.36 -3.14 1.78
C LYS A 138 2.09 -1.95 2.41
N GLY A 139 1.97 -1.74 3.72
CA GLY A 139 2.53 -0.56 4.39
C GLY A 139 1.86 0.75 4.00
N LEU A 140 0.63 0.70 3.48
CA LEU A 140 -0.19 1.86 3.14
C LEU A 140 -0.98 2.39 4.34
N SER A 141 -0.94 1.68 5.46
CA SER A 141 -1.52 2.09 6.73
C SER A 141 -0.58 1.65 7.86
N ASP A 142 -0.47 2.48 8.88
CA ASP A 142 0.29 2.21 10.09
C ASP A 142 -0.54 1.39 11.09
N ILE A 143 -1.84 1.67 11.12
CA ILE A 143 -2.82 1.01 11.98
C ILE A 143 -4.00 0.55 11.14
N ALA A 144 -4.52 -0.63 11.45
CA ALA A 144 -5.76 -1.14 10.88
C ALA A 144 -6.72 -1.58 11.97
N VAL A 145 -7.98 -1.15 11.86
CA VAL A 145 -9.09 -1.64 12.72
C VAL A 145 -9.93 -2.57 11.88
N ILE A 146 -9.91 -3.85 12.21
CA ILE A 146 -10.55 -4.92 11.45
C ILE A 146 -11.40 -5.79 12.36
N MET A 147 -12.35 -6.53 11.78
CA MET A 147 -13.15 -7.52 12.49
C MET A 147 -12.59 -8.92 12.24
N GLU A 148 -12.65 -9.76 13.26
CA GLU A 148 -12.39 -11.21 13.11
C GLU A 148 -13.53 -11.89 12.32
N PRO A 149 -13.22 -12.96 11.54
CA PRO A 149 -11.91 -13.60 11.39
C PRO A 149 -11.04 -12.91 10.32
N PHE A 150 -9.73 -12.84 10.57
CA PHE A 150 -8.72 -12.41 9.58
C PHE A 150 -7.42 -13.19 9.78
N ASP A 151 -6.58 -13.25 8.76
CA ASP A 151 -5.25 -13.85 8.85
C ASP A 151 -4.24 -12.83 9.42
N PRO A 152 -3.71 -13.04 10.65
CA PRO A 152 -2.80 -12.11 11.31
C PRO A 152 -1.35 -12.24 10.84
N GLN A 153 -1.04 -13.08 9.85
CA GLN A 153 0.34 -13.35 9.43
C GLN A 153 1.10 -12.06 9.10
N GLY A 154 2.23 -11.85 9.79
CA GLY A 154 3.09 -10.68 9.61
C GLY A 154 2.57 -9.40 10.28
N MET A 155 1.57 -9.48 11.15
CA MET A 155 0.99 -8.35 11.88
C MET A 155 0.95 -8.64 13.38
N HIS A 156 1.03 -7.56 14.18
CA HIS A 156 0.68 -7.62 15.60
C HIS A 156 -0.77 -7.17 15.76
N SER A 157 -1.58 -7.95 16.47
CA SER A 157 -2.98 -7.62 16.71
C SER A 157 -3.31 -7.62 18.19
N ILE A 158 -4.20 -6.71 18.58
CA ILE A 158 -4.79 -6.64 19.92
C ILE A 158 -6.30 -6.56 19.77
N SER A 159 -7.03 -7.28 20.62
CA SER A 159 -8.49 -7.14 20.66
C SER A 159 -8.86 -5.88 21.44
N VAL A 160 -9.62 -4.99 20.82
CA VAL A 160 -10.01 -3.70 21.41
C VAL A 160 -11.51 -3.58 21.70
N TYR A 161 -12.31 -4.44 21.08
CA TYR A 161 -13.76 -4.43 21.23
C TYR A 161 -14.37 -5.79 20.88
N SER A 162 -15.46 -6.17 21.52
CA SER A 162 -16.22 -7.39 21.23
C SER A 162 -17.71 -7.09 21.21
N GLU A 163 -18.42 -7.57 20.19
CA GLU A 163 -19.88 -7.48 20.05
C GLU A 163 -20.51 -8.87 19.93
N PRO A 164 -21.66 -9.09 20.56
CA PRO A 164 -22.39 -10.32 20.33
C PRO A 164 -23.06 -10.31 18.96
N TRP A 165 -23.08 -11.44 18.28
CA TRP A 165 -23.93 -11.67 17.13
C TRP A 165 -25.36 -11.83 17.59
N ILE A 166 -26.31 -11.15 16.95
CA ILE A 166 -27.74 -11.34 17.15
C ILE A 166 -28.36 -11.78 15.82
N ALA A 167 -29.18 -12.83 15.90
CA ALA A 167 -29.99 -13.25 14.76
C ALA A 167 -31.41 -12.65 14.92
N MET A 168 -31.91 -12.04 13.86
CA MET A 168 -33.30 -11.59 13.78
C MET A 168 -34.07 -12.52 12.85
N PHE A 169 -35.22 -12.95 13.30
CA PHE A 169 -36.14 -13.80 12.54
C PHE A 169 -37.42 -13.01 12.28
N SER A 170 -38.00 -13.19 11.08
CA SER A 170 -39.33 -12.70 10.70
C SER A 170 -40.40 -13.71 11.03
#